data_f607640bf50dfc83234f7007cb15127b
#
_entry.id   f607640bf50dfc83234f7007cb15127b
#
_cell.length_a   1.000
_cell.length_b   1.000
_cell.length_c   1.000
_cell.angle_alpha   90.00
_cell.angle_beta   90.00
_cell.angle_gamma   90.00
#
_symmetry.space_group_name_H-M   'P 1'
#
loop_
_entity.id
_entity.type
_entity.pdbx_description
1 polymer ?
#
loop_
_entity_poly.entity_id
_entity_poly.type
_entity_poly.pdbx_seq_one_letter_code
_entity_poly.pdbx_strand_id
1 'polypeptide(L)'
;TETPAANLADVNFEEGASDEALEALLAKPVDAKKSVPVTVPAAKQVFAKSPVPLFTWEEAKTAALPMKKPGSPSRFFVFEREAWAHGTPMNGAGYFLVFKSSSGNLARVFTGTKSYLPTADVWAKLVAAKDVTLTITAGVFEDNALVAGSGPFVSATIPFTVTP
;
A
#
# COMPACT_ATOMS: atom_id res chain seq x y z
N THR A 1 6.05 27.22 2.07
CA THR A 1 6.94 26.06 2.01
C THR A 1 6.33 25.01 1.10
N GLU A 2 6.82 24.95 -0.10
CA GLU A 2 6.42 23.88 -1.00
C GLU A 2 6.93 22.55 -0.43
N THR A 3 6.00 21.64 -0.20
CA THR A 3 6.36 20.26 0.05
C THR A 3 6.99 19.74 -1.25
N PRO A 4 8.25 19.29 -1.22
CA PRO A 4 8.85 18.77 -2.44
C PRO A 4 7.98 17.63 -2.98
N ALA A 5 7.78 17.65 -4.29
CA ALA A 5 7.05 16.56 -4.96
C ALA A 5 7.70 15.23 -4.55
N ALA A 6 6.87 14.28 -4.15
CA ALA A 6 7.37 12.97 -3.77
C ALA A 6 8.13 12.35 -4.93
N ASN A 7 9.35 11.93 -4.66
CA ASN A 7 10.12 11.23 -5.69
C ASN A 7 9.58 9.82 -5.85
N LEU A 8 8.90 9.57 -6.96
CA LEU A 8 8.27 8.30 -7.24
C LEU A 8 9.07 7.43 -8.22
N ALA A 9 10.29 7.86 -8.57
CA ALA A 9 11.10 7.18 -9.58
C ALA A 9 11.45 5.74 -9.22
N ASP A 10 11.56 5.42 -7.94
CA ASP A 10 11.88 4.07 -7.44
C ASP A 10 10.66 3.26 -7.02
N VAL A 11 9.46 3.78 -7.24
CA VAL A 11 8.22 3.08 -6.88
C VAL A 11 7.84 2.10 -7.98
N ASN A 12 7.57 0.87 -7.60
CA ASN A 12 7.02 -0.14 -8.50
C ASN A 12 5.50 -0.05 -8.49
N PHE A 13 4.91 0.30 -9.62
CA PHE A 13 3.47 0.38 -9.77
C PHE A 13 2.93 -0.96 -10.28
N GLU A 14 2.05 -1.55 -9.50
CA GLU A 14 1.37 -2.79 -9.86
C GLU A 14 0.02 -2.49 -10.54
N GLU A 15 -0.63 -3.54 -10.96
CA GLU A 15 -1.91 -3.44 -11.67
C GLU A 15 -2.93 -2.57 -10.93
N GLY A 16 -3.52 -1.65 -11.64
CA GLY A 16 -4.53 -0.73 -11.13
C GLY A 16 -3.99 0.50 -10.42
N ALA A 17 -2.69 0.59 -10.22
CA ALA A 17 -2.07 1.72 -9.51
C ALA A 17 -1.61 2.80 -10.49
N SER A 18 -1.74 4.06 -10.08
CA SER A 18 -1.26 5.19 -10.85
C SER A 18 -0.40 6.12 -9.99
N ASP A 19 0.50 6.82 -10.63
CA ASP A 19 1.39 7.76 -9.95
C ASP A 19 0.62 8.95 -9.36
N GLU A 20 -0.38 9.44 -10.07
CA GLU A 20 -1.23 10.54 -9.59
C GLU A 20 -1.98 10.15 -8.31
N ALA A 21 -2.46 8.91 -8.24
CA ALA A 21 -3.13 8.42 -7.03
C ALA A 21 -2.15 8.34 -5.85
N LEU A 22 -0.94 7.87 -6.09
CA LEU A 22 0.08 7.83 -5.03
C LEU A 22 0.47 9.23 -4.57
N GLU A 23 0.62 10.18 -5.47
CA GLU A 23 0.88 11.56 -5.10
C GLU A 23 -0.25 12.12 -4.23
N ALA A 24 -1.50 11.84 -4.58
CA ALA A 24 -2.65 12.26 -3.79
C ALA A 24 -2.64 11.63 -2.39
N LEU A 25 -2.25 10.37 -2.29
CA LEU A 25 -2.14 9.67 -1.00
C LEU A 25 -1.06 10.29 -0.11
N LEU A 26 0.10 10.56 -0.67
CA LEU A 26 1.24 11.09 0.07
C LEU A 26 1.09 12.58 0.42
N ALA A 27 0.24 13.29 -0.28
CA ALA A 27 0.01 14.72 -0.05
C ALA A 27 -0.82 15.00 1.21
N LYS A 28 -1.48 14.00 1.76
CA LYS A 28 -2.35 14.17 2.93
C LYS A 28 -1.75 13.54 4.18
N PRO A 29 -2.03 14.13 5.35
CA PRO A 29 -1.57 13.55 6.61
C PRO A 29 -2.29 12.23 6.89
N VAL A 30 -1.60 11.34 7.60
CA VAL A 30 -2.16 10.04 8.01
C VAL A 30 -3.34 10.25 8.96
N ASP A 31 -4.44 9.54 8.70
CA ASP A 31 -5.60 9.48 9.56
C ASP A 31 -5.45 8.30 10.53
N ALA A 32 -5.32 8.59 11.80
CA ALA A 32 -5.12 7.57 12.83
C ALA A 32 -6.38 6.80 13.23
N LYS A 33 -7.53 7.14 12.66
CA LYS A 33 -8.80 6.48 13.00
C LYS A 33 -8.86 5.02 12.58
N LYS A 34 -8.12 4.68 11.56
CA LYS A 34 -8.06 3.32 11.03
C LYS A 34 -6.61 2.89 10.83
N SER A 35 -6.41 1.59 10.80
CA SER A 35 -5.12 0.99 10.54
C SER A 35 -5.28 -0.15 9.55
N VAL A 36 -4.22 -0.43 8.80
CA VAL A 36 -4.20 -1.54 7.84
C VAL A 36 -3.73 -2.80 8.56
N PRO A 37 -4.58 -3.83 8.71
CA PRO A 37 -4.14 -5.10 9.28
C PRO A 37 -3.24 -5.83 8.29
N VAL A 38 -2.00 -6.12 8.71
CA VAL A 38 -1.06 -6.90 7.89
C VAL A 38 -1.11 -8.34 8.34
N THR A 39 -1.42 -9.24 7.42
CA THR A 39 -1.54 -10.67 7.70
C THR A 39 -0.20 -11.38 7.53
N VAL A 40 0.49 -11.09 6.45
CA VAL A 40 1.84 -11.59 6.16
C VAL A 40 2.70 -10.41 5.72
N PRO A 41 3.84 -10.14 6.39
CA PRO A 41 4.40 -10.91 7.50
C PRO A 41 3.70 -10.64 8.82
N ALA A 42 3.78 -11.62 9.73
CA ALA A 42 3.54 -11.35 11.15
C ALA A 42 4.76 -10.65 11.74
N ALA A 43 4.57 -9.94 12.85
CA ALA A 43 5.68 -9.27 13.51
C ALA A 43 6.77 -10.28 13.91
N LYS A 44 8.02 -9.98 13.56
CA LYS A 44 9.20 -10.82 13.80
C LYS A 44 9.17 -12.16 13.05
N GLN A 45 8.35 -12.28 12.04
CA GLN A 45 8.34 -13.49 11.21
C GLN A 45 9.69 -13.68 10.51
N VAL A 46 10.11 -14.92 10.36
CA VAL A 46 11.34 -15.28 9.66
C VAL A 46 10.98 -16.01 8.37
N PHE A 47 11.51 -15.54 7.27
CA PHE A 47 11.34 -16.17 5.96
C PHE A 47 12.65 -16.79 5.52
N ALA A 48 12.56 -17.95 4.89
CA ALA A 48 13.69 -18.50 4.14
C ALA A 48 13.85 -17.75 2.82
N LYS A 49 15.04 -17.81 2.25
CA LYS A 49 15.32 -17.22 0.94
C LYS A 49 14.39 -17.75 -0.16
N SER A 50 13.98 -19.00 -0.05
CA SER A 50 13.10 -19.66 -1.02
C SER A 50 12.10 -20.54 -0.28
N PRO A 51 10.83 -20.55 -0.70
CA PRO A 51 10.24 -19.77 -1.78
C PRO A 51 10.01 -18.30 -1.40
N VAL A 52 9.79 -17.46 -2.41
CA VAL A 52 9.43 -16.06 -2.21
C VAL A 52 8.04 -16.01 -1.55
N PRO A 53 7.89 -15.33 -0.40
CA PRO A 53 6.60 -15.29 0.26
C PRO A 53 5.64 -14.32 -0.43
N LEU A 54 4.35 -14.64 -0.33
CA LEU A 54 3.30 -13.71 -0.73
C LEU A 54 2.95 -12.83 0.47
N PHE A 55 3.15 -11.54 0.35
CA PHE A 55 2.73 -10.59 1.38
C PHE A 55 1.24 -10.30 1.23
N THR A 56 0.52 -10.28 2.34
CA THR A 56 -0.93 -10.08 2.34
C THR A 56 -1.36 -9.16 3.49
N TRP A 57 -2.45 -8.45 3.26
CA TRP A 57 -3.05 -7.55 4.25
C TRP A 57 -4.54 -7.43 3.99
N GLU A 58 -5.23 -6.72 4.85
CA GLU A 58 -6.64 -6.47 4.72
C GLU A 58 -6.93 -4.99 4.55
N GLU A 59 -8.17 -4.66 4.23
CA GLU A 59 -8.62 -3.28 4.17
C GLU A 59 -8.45 -2.60 5.52
N ALA A 60 -8.21 -1.29 5.49
CA ALA A 60 -8.09 -0.52 6.73
C ALA A 60 -9.34 -0.68 7.58
N LYS A 61 -9.13 -0.97 8.87
CA LYS A 61 -10.20 -1.19 9.84
C LYS A 61 -10.08 -0.23 11.00
N THR A 62 -11.22 0.15 11.54
CA THR A 62 -11.28 0.94 12.75
C THR A 62 -10.72 0.11 13.91
N ALA A 63 -9.73 0.65 14.61
CA ALA A 63 -8.97 -0.11 15.60
C ALA A 63 -9.78 -0.49 16.84
N ALA A 64 -10.99 0.02 17.07
CA ALA A 64 -11.57 -0.04 18.39
C ALA A 64 -13.05 -0.32 18.52
N LEU A 65 -13.87 -0.34 17.50
CA LEU A 65 -15.31 -0.59 17.68
C LEU A 65 -15.89 -1.36 16.51
N PRO A 66 -16.75 -2.37 16.82
CA PRO A 66 -17.51 -2.98 15.75
C PRO A 66 -18.33 -1.87 15.09
N MET A 67 -17.96 -1.54 13.89
CA MET A 67 -18.75 -0.62 13.08
C MET A 67 -20.09 -1.27 12.83
N LYS A 68 -21.11 -0.62 13.33
CA LYS A 68 -22.44 -0.88 12.85
C LYS A 68 -22.39 -0.65 11.35
N LYS A 69 -22.50 -1.73 10.61
CA LYS A 69 -22.47 -1.66 9.17
C LYS A 69 -23.56 -0.67 8.72
N PRO A 70 -23.22 0.49 8.19
CA PRO A 70 -24.23 1.34 7.61
C PRO A 70 -24.86 0.53 6.50
N GLY A 71 -26.18 0.46 6.49
CA GLY A 71 -26.89 -0.06 5.35
C GLY A 71 -26.54 0.80 4.16
N SER A 72 -25.39 0.54 3.61
CA SER A 72 -24.93 1.27 2.47
C SER A 72 -25.66 0.75 1.25
N PRO A 73 -26.51 1.54 0.64
CA PRO A 73 -26.86 1.24 -0.72
C PRO A 73 -25.58 1.36 -1.53
N SER A 74 -25.10 0.26 -1.99
CA SER A 74 -24.08 0.28 -2.98
C SER A 74 -24.64 0.94 -4.22
N ARG A 75 -24.45 2.21 -4.32
CA ARG A 75 -24.73 2.89 -5.56
C ARG A 75 -23.55 2.67 -6.48
N PHE A 76 -23.68 1.70 -7.31
CA PHE A 76 -22.76 1.56 -8.40
C PHE A 76 -23.17 2.56 -9.47
N PHE A 77 -22.51 3.68 -9.47
CA PHE A 77 -22.52 4.48 -10.67
C PHE A 77 -21.42 3.90 -11.55
N VAL A 78 -21.84 3.11 -12.51
CA VAL A 78 -20.95 2.76 -13.58
C VAL A 78 -20.85 3.99 -14.48
N PHE A 79 -19.88 4.79 -14.24
CA PHE A 79 -19.52 5.80 -15.21
C PHE A 79 -18.62 5.11 -16.23
N GLU A 80 -19.16 4.92 -17.40
CA GLU A 80 -18.31 4.61 -18.53
C GLU A 80 -17.46 5.85 -18.80
N ARG A 81 -16.22 5.76 -18.38
CA ARG A 81 -15.27 6.80 -18.72
C ARG A 81 -14.46 6.38 -19.91
N GLU A 82 -14.34 7.30 -20.82
CA GLU A 82 -13.47 7.12 -21.96
C GLU A 82 -12.04 6.93 -21.48
N ALA A 83 -11.39 5.93 -22.04
CA ALA A 83 -9.99 5.70 -21.78
C ALA A 83 -9.16 6.86 -22.30
N TRP A 84 -8.52 7.58 -21.42
CA TRP A 84 -7.61 8.65 -21.80
C TRP A 84 -6.23 8.08 -22.14
N ALA A 85 -5.49 8.80 -22.95
CA ALA A 85 -4.19 8.38 -23.45
C ALA A 85 -3.11 8.14 -22.37
N HIS A 86 -3.40 8.49 -21.12
CA HIS A 86 -2.46 8.40 -20.00
C HIS A 86 -2.73 7.22 -19.07
N GLY A 87 -3.43 6.21 -19.54
CA GLY A 87 -3.79 5.07 -18.73
C GLY A 87 -5.12 5.24 -18.01
N THR A 88 -5.55 4.19 -17.36
CA THR A 88 -6.81 4.16 -16.63
C THR A 88 -6.65 4.84 -15.28
N PRO A 89 -7.49 5.82 -14.92
CA PRO A 89 -7.47 6.40 -13.58
C PRO A 89 -7.69 5.34 -12.52
N MET A 90 -7.02 5.48 -11.39
CA MET A 90 -7.20 4.57 -10.28
C MET A 90 -8.53 4.81 -9.58
N ASN A 91 -9.30 3.76 -9.45
CA ASN A 91 -10.55 3.74 -8.70
C ASN A 91 -10.54 2.57 -7.72
N GLY A 92 -11.00 2.81 -6.50
CA GLY A 92 -11.02 1.79 -5.46
C GLY A 92 -9.84 1.90 -4.50
N ALA A 93 -9.62 0.86 -3.72
CA ALA A 93 -8.58 0.84 -2.70
C ALA A 93 -7.19 0.75 -3.34
N GLY A 94 -6.24 1.49 -2.77
CA GLY A 94 -4.84 1.42 -3.13
C GLY A 94 -3.97 1.27 -1.90
N TYR A 95 -2.85 0.58 -2.05
CA TYR A 95 -1.94 0.26 -0.94
C TYR A 95 -0.51 0.57 -1.33
N PHE A 96 0.15 1.37 -0.52
CA PHE A 96 1.53 1.75 -0.71
C PHE A 96 2.41 1.04 0.31
N LEU A 97 3.25 0.12 -0.17
CA LEU A 97 4.14 -0.70 0.64
C LEU A 97 5.52 -0.07 0.64
N VAL A 98 6.11 0.07 1.82
CA VAL A 98 7.49 0.54 1.97
C VAL A 98 8.27 -0.51 2.75
N PHE A 99 9.28 -1.07 2.11
CA PHE A 99 10.24 -1.99 2.71
C PHE A 99 11.49 -1.21 3.07
N LYS A 100 11.84 -1.21 4.33
CA LYS A 100 13.03 -0.49 4.83
C LYS A 100 13.97 -1.41 5.58
N SER A 101 15.24 -1.05 5.56
CA SER A 101 16.26 -1.62 6.44
C SER A 101 16.88 -0.52 7.28
N SER A 102 17.86 -0.87 8.09
CA SER A 102 18.63 0.12 8.86
C SER A 102 19.36 1.13 7.97
N SER A 103 19.64 0.77 6.72
CA SER A 103 20.31 1.66 5.76
C SER A 103 19.36 2.51 4.93
N GLY A 104 18.05 2.35 5.07
CA GLY A 104 17.06 3.15 4.35
C GLY A 104 16.06 2.32 3.58
N ASN A 105 15.42 2.94 2.60
CA ASN A 105 14.41 2.28 1.78
C ASN A 105 15.03 1.22 0.87
N LEU A 106 14.46 0.02 0.89
CA LEU A 106 14.86 -1.07 0.00
C LEU A 106 14.00 -1.13 -1.24
N ALA A 107 12.70 -1.00 -1.06
CA ALA A 107 11.72 -1.03 -2.16
C ALA A 107 10.45 -0.31 -1.73
N ARG A 108 9.78 0.27 -2.71
CA ARG A 108 8.47 0.88 -2.54
C ARG A 108 7.56 0.36 -3.64
N VAL A 109 6.34 -0.04 -3.28
CA VAL A 109 5.39 -0.65 -4.20
C VAL A 109 4.02 -0.02 -3.99
N PHE A 110 3.35 0.35 -5.06
CA PHE A 110 1.96 0.83 -5.00
C PHE A 110 1.08 -0.11 -5.82
N THR A 111 0.07 -0.67 -5.19
CA THR A 111 -0.81 -1.67 -5.79
C THR A 111 -2.27 -1.45 -5.43
N GLY A 112 -3.17 -1.86 -6.32
CA GLY A 112 -4.60 -1.87 -6.05
C GLY A 112 -5.12 -3.19 -5.46
N THR A 113 -4.24 -4.14 -5.18
CA THR A 113 -4.61 -5.45 -4.63
C THR A 113 -4.23 -5.56 -3.15
N LYS A 114 -4.75 -6.58 -2.48
CA LYS A 114 -4.44 -6.84 -1.05
C LYS A 114 -3.33 -7.87 -0.87
N SER A 115 -2.55 -8.09 -1.89
CA SER A 115 -1.41 -9.00 -1.85
C SER A 115 -0.29 -8.51 -2.77
N TYR A 116 0.92 -8.89 -2.45
CA TYR A 116 2.08 -8.56 -3.25
C TYR A 116 3.08 -9.72 -3.24
N LEU A 117 3.43 -10.20 -4.40
CA LEU A 117 4.52 -11.16 -4.57
C LEU A 117 5.75 -10.38 -5.06
N PRO A 118 6.81 -10.29 -4.25
CA PRO A 118 8.01 -9.56 -4.64
C PRO A 118 8.59 -10.11 -5.95
N THR A 119 9.04 -9.18 -6.79
CA THR A 119 9.84 -9.56 -7.96
C THR A 119 11.19 -10.09 -7.51
N ALA A 120 11.89 -10.78 -8.40
CA ALA A 120 13.22 -11.31 -8.09
C ALA A 120 14.17 -10.22 -7.61
N ASP A 121 14.12 -9.03 -8.24
CA ASP A 121 14.97 -7.90 -7.86
C ASP A 121 14.64 -7.36 -6.47
N VAL A 122 13.37 -7.17 -6.17
CA VAL A 122 12.92 -6.71 -4.86
C VAL A 122 13.29 -7.73 -3.80
N TRP A 123 12.99 -9.00 -4.04
CA TRP A 123 13.28 -10.06 -3.08
C TRP A 123 14.78 -10.17 -2.79
N ALA A 124 15.62 -10.05 -3.82
CA ALA A 124 17.09 -10.05 -3.64
C ALA A 124 17.54 -8.93 -2.69
N LYS A 125 16.96 -7.76 -2.78
CA LYS A 125 17.27 -6.66 -1.86
C LYS A 125 16.86 -6.97 -0.43
N LEU A 126 15.71 -7.60 -0.24
CA LEU A 126 15.23 -7.99 1.10
C LEU A 126 16.12 -9.08 1.71
N VAL A 127 16.53 -10.06 0.91
CA VAL A 127 17.44 -11.13 1.34
C VAL A 127 18.79 -10.53 1.75
N ALA A 128 19.33 -9.61 0.96
CA ALA A 128 20.61 -8.98 1.25
C ALA A 128 20.56 -8.13 2.54
N ALA A 129 19.43 -7.49 2.82
CA ALA A 129 19.26 -6.66 4.01
C ALA A 129 19.07 -7.49 5.28
N LYS A 130 18.51 -8.68 5.19
CA LYS A 130 18.16 -9.60 6.27
C LYS A 130 17.05 -9.09 7.18
N ASP A 131 17.27 -7.98 7.89
CA ASP A 131 16.30 -7.38 8.79
C ASP A 131 15.58 -6.26 8.06
N VAL A 132 14.27 -6.43 7.89
CA VAL A 132 13.44 -5.54 7.09
C VAL A 132 12.19 -5.17 7.87
N THR A 133 11.71 -3.94 7.64
CA THR A 133 10.40 -3.53 8.14
C THR A 133 9.49 -3.23 6.97
N LEU A 134 8.21 -3.57 7.14
CA LEU A 134 7.17 -3.26 6.17
C LEU A 134 6.16 -2.30 6.79
N THR A 135 5.84 -1.25 6.07
CA THR A 135 4.75 -0.32 6.41
C THR A 135 3.83 -0.21 5.21
N ILE A 136 2.54 -0.30 5.42
CA ILE A 136 1.54 -0.19 4.36
C ILE A 136 0.66 1.02 4.63
N THR A 137 0.52 1.88 3.64
CA THR A 137 -0.39 3.03 3.67
C THR A 137 -1.52 2.78 2.67
N ALA A 138 -2.75 2.91 3.12
CA ALA A 138 -3.92 2.63 2.31
C ALA A 138 -4.80 3.85 2.12
N GLY A 139 -5.51 3.89 1.01
CA GLY A 139 -6.52 4.88 0.73
C GLY A 139 -7.51 4.37 -0.29
N VAL A 140 -8.62 5.06 -0.44
CA VAL A 140 -9.60 4.79 -1.50
C VAL A 140 -9.59 5.94 -2.49
N PHE A 141 -9.56 5.61 -3.75
CA PHE A 141 -9.41 6.59 -4.83
C PHE A 141 -10.63 6.61 -5.74
N GLU A 142 -10.90 7.77 -6.26
CA GLU A 142 -11.85 7.99 -7.33
C GLU A 142 -11.20 8.93 -8.35
N ASP A 143 -10.98 8.45 -9.55
CA ASP A 143 -10.26 9.17 -10.61
C ASP A 143 -8.90 9.71 -10.16
N ASN A 144 -8.09 8.88 -9.56
CA ASN A 144 -6.78 9.24 -9.03
C ASN A 144 -6.81 10.19 -7.83
N ALA A 145 -7.98 10.63 -7.39
CA ALA A 145 -8.12 11.49 -6.22
C ALA A 145 -8.48 10.67 -4.99
N LEU A 146 -7.85 11.00 -3.87
CA LEU A 146 -8.17 10.36 -2.61
C LEU A 146 -9.56 10.80 -2.14
N VAL A 147 -10.45 9.84 -1.91
CA VAL A 147 -11.80 10.11 -1.41
C VAL A 147 -11.72 10.67 0.00
N ALA A 148 -12.48 11.72 0.28
CA ALA A 148 -12.50 12.34 1.60
C ALA A 148 -12.88 11.34 2.70
N GLY A 149 -12.13 11.31 3.77
CA GLY A 149 -12.36 10.39 4.89
C GLY A 149 -11.92 8.95 4.66
N SER A 150 -11.28 8.66 3.55
CA SER A 150 -10.85 7.30 3.18
C SER A 150 -9.34 7.08 3.27
N GLY A 151 -8.66 7.90 4.02
CA GLY A 151 -7.23 7.73 4.22
C GLY A 151 -6.48 9.06 4.15
N PRO A 152 -5.14 8.99 4.17
CA PRO A 152 -4.32 7.78 4.25
C PRO A 152 -4.41 7.08 5.60
N PHE A 153 -4.53 5.76 5.57
CA PHE A 153 -4.46 4.92 6.77
C PHE A 153 -3.17 4.11 6.72
N VAL A 154 -2.45 4.03 7.83
CA VAL A 154 -1.16 3.35 7.86
C VAL A 154 -1.22 2.11 8.74
N SER A 155 -0.45 1.08 8.39
CA SER A 155 -0.26 -0.09 9.24
C SER A 155 0.74 0.20 10.36
N ALA A 156 0.78 -0.68 11.35
CA ALA A 156 1.95 -0.75 12.22
C ALA A 156 3.19 -1.05 11.38
N THR A 157 4.35 -0.65 11.86
CA THR A 157 5.62 -1.06 11.23
C THR A 157 5.90 -2.50 11.62
N ILE A 158 5.93 -3.40 10.63
CA ILE A 158 6.06 -4.83 10.86
C ILE A 158 7.50 -5.27 10.58
N PRO A 159 8.27 -5.64 11.62
CA PRO A 159 9.60 -6.17 11.41
C PRO A 159 9.54 -7.65 11.02
N PHE A 160 10.40 -8.03 10.08
CA PHE A 160 10.60 -9.43 9.71
C PHE A 160 12.05 -9.66 9.29
N THR A 161 12.46 -10.92 9.25
CA THR A 161 13.82 -11.31 8.90
C THR A 161 13.80 -12.28 7.74
N VAL A 162 14.77 -12.15 6.84
CA VAL A 162 14.99 -13.11 5.75
C VAL A 162 16.32 -13.83 5.98
N THR A 163 16.27 -15.15 6.07
CA THR A 163 17.49 -15.95 6.22
C THR A 163 18.04 -16.32 4.85
N PRO A 164 19.36 -16.27 4.65
CA PRO A 164 19.98 -16.63 3.37
C PRO A 164 19.86 -18.12 3.04
#